data_d311110fdad28391b77dfb219ddc8668
#
_entry.id   d311110fdad28391b77dfb219ddc8668
#
_cell.length_a   1.000
_cell.length_b   1.000
_cell.length_c   1.000
_cell.angle_alpha   90.00
_cell.angle_beta   90.00
_cell.angle_gamma   90.00
#
_symmetry.space_group_name_H-M   'P 1'
#
loop_
_entity.id
_entity.type
_entity.pdbx_description
1 polymer ?
#
loop_
_entity_poly.entity_id
_entity_poly.type
_entity_poly.pdbx_seq_one_letter_code
_entity_poly.pdbx_strand_id
1 'polypeptide(L)'
;MVKYISYGIKKEDSDEENYEYFEKEVHLDKFITLTLINEEEYLKEKNNRIGFITYDSLNIKKKDGVIVLPCEESMVVYKDTEEDNEEEEYEYYTYVGQIESINKYILSGSYYEAWDAVLVDKKTGISEKILDIPYLLPDKKHMFCITPSLYEESTDFSLYSINEANKIEKIFETTFTKWQCYDVENMKDTIFVSKNGYLYVPVIHSSFFWEDIDKKQCQYLKIGLKK
;
A
#
# COMPACT_ATOMS: atom_id res chain seq x y z
N MET A 1 11.96 -19.38 -1.21
CA MET A 1 10.75 -19.96 -0.54
C MET A 1 10.60 -19.26 0.79
N VAL A 2 9.62 -18.39 0.92
CA VAL A 2 9.29 -17.80 2.22
C VAL A 2 8.33 -18.74 2.91
N LYS A 3 8.79 -19.46 3.94
CA LYS A 3 7.89 -20.28 4.74
C LYS A 3 7.07 -19.37 5.64
N TYR A 4 5.76 -19.37 5.46
CA TYR A 4 4.85 -18.78 6.43
C TYR A 4 4.95 -19.58 7.74
N ILE A 5 5.25 -18.92 8.83
CA ILE A 5 5.08 -19.51 10.14
C ILE A 5 3.61 -19.36 10.48
N SER A 6 2.80 -20.37 10.15
CA SER A 6 1.38 -20.36 10.46
C SER A 6 1.16 -20.74 11.92
N TYR A 7 0.56 -19.84 12.68
CA TYR A 7 -0.15 -20.22 13.89
C TYR A 7 -1.56 -20.65 13.48
N GLY A 8 -1.84 -21.95 13.50
CA GLY A 8 -3.21 -22.47 13.45
C GLY A 8 -3.72 -23.07 12.14
N ILE A 9 -2.95 -23.16 11.06
CA ILE A 9 -3.31 -24.02 9.92
C ILE A 9 -3.04 -25.47 10.32
N LYS A 10 -4.07 -26.31 10.24
CA LYS A 10 -3.92 -27.74 10.51
C LYS A 10 -2.86 -28.31 9.58
N LYS A 11 -2.01 -29.18 10.11
CA LYS A 11 -0.91 -29.85 9.41
C LYS A 11 -1.34 -30.67 8.16
N GLU A 12 -2.64 -30.79 7.92
CA GLU A 12 -3.26 -31.52 6.81
C GLU A 12 -3.30 -30.72 5.50
N ASP A 13 -3.14 -29.37 5.56
CA ASP A 13 -3.13 -28.49 4.38
C ASP A 13 -1.69 -28.12 3.96
N SER A 14 -0.72 -29.02 4.18
CA SER A 14 0.69 -28.79 3.86
C SER A 14 1.04 -29.02 2.37
N ASP A 15 0.05 -28.94 1.49
CA ASP A 15 0.28 -29.02 0.06
C ASP A 15 1.01 -27.76 -0.42
N GLU A 16 1.94 -27.92 -1.34
CA GLU A 16 2.77 -26.85 -1.93
C GLU A 16 1.94 -25.70 -2.50
N GLU A 17 0.65 -25.91 -2.77
CA GLU A 17 -0.31 -24.94 -3.24
C GLU A 17 -0.58 -23.78 -2.26
N ASN A 18 -0.34 -23.99 -0.97
CA ASN A 18 -0.57 -22.97 0.08
C ASN A 18 0.66 -22.09 0.38
N TYR A 19 1.75 -22.24 -0.37
CA TYR A 19 2.95 -21.44 -0.20
C TYR A 19 3.05 -20.36 -1.29
N GLU A 20 3.40 -19.15 -0.87
CA GLU A 20 3.73 -18.09 -1.80
C GLU A 20 5.08 -18.39 -2.46
N TYR A 21 5.08 -18.45 -3.79
CA TYR A 21 6.27 -18.58 -4.61
C TYR A 21 6.55 -17.25 -5.29
N PHE A 22 7.62 -16.59 -4.88
CA PHE A 22 8.06 -15.39 -5.56
C PHE A 22 8.87 -15.79 -6.81
N GLU A 23 8.32 -15.50 -7.98
CA GLU A 23 9.05 -15.64 -9.22
C GLU A 23 10.23 -14.67 -9.25
N LYS A 24 11.42 -15.25 -9.46
CA LYS A 24 12.70 -14.56 -9.73
C LYS A 24 13.29 -13.68 -8.63
N GLU A 25 14.32 -14.21 -8.00
CA GLU A 25 15.51 -13.49 -7.47
C GLU A 25 15.32 -12.45 -6.38
N VAL A 26 14.11 -12.03 -6.03
CA VAL A 26 13.93 -11.19 -4.85
C VAL A 26 13.95 -12.08 -3.62
N HIS A 27 15.09 -12.10 -2.94
CA HIS A 27 15.21 -12.75 -1.64
C HIS A 27 14.47 -11.91 -0.58
N LEU A 28 13.13 -11.92 -0.58
CA LEU A 28 12.30 -11.16 0.37
C LEU A 28 12.70 -11.42 1.82
N ASP A 29 13.13 -12.64 2.11
CA ASP A 29 13.63 -13.05 3.42
C ASP A 29 14.87 -12.27 3.89
N LYS A 30 15.53 -11.52 3.03
CA LYS A 30 16.59 -10.58 3.40
C LYS A 30 16.07 -9.24 3.89
N PHE A 31 14.88 -8.86 3.47
CA PHE A 31 14.32 -7.52 3.71
C PHE A 31 13.17 -7.50 4.70
N ILE A 32 12.32 -8.53 4.65
CA ILE A 32 11.09 -8.56 5.44
C ILE A 32 10.88 -9.90 6.14
N THR A 33 10.01 -9.85 7.15
CA THR A 33 9.40 -11.02 7.78
C THR A 33 7.92 -11.03 7.49
N LEU A 34 7.37 -12.19 7.15
CA LEU A 34 5.94 -12.42 6.95
C LEU A 34 5.46 -13.42 7.99
N THR A 35 4.41 -13.10 8.72
CA THR A 35 3.83 -13.99 9.75
C THR A 35 2.31 -13.94 9.63
N LEU A 36 1.67 -15.12 9.59
CA LEU A 36 0.23 -15.22 9.79
C LEU A 36 -0.07 -15.14 11.28
N ILE A 37 -1.02 -14.29 11.64
CA ILE A 37 -1.45 -14.08 13.02
C ILE A 37 -2.95 -14.34 13.14
N ASN A 38 -3.43 -14.52 14.35
CA ASN A 38 -4.85 -14.66 14.62
C ASN A 38 -5.55 -13.28 14.71
N GLU A 39 -6.88 -13.29 14.64
CA GLU A 39 -7.71 -12.10 14.72
C GLU A 39 -7.52 -11.32 16.04
N GLU A 40 -7.32 -12.01 17.15
CA GLU A 40 -7.13 -11.38 18.47
C GLU A 40 -5.86 -10.50 18.48
N GLU A 41 -4.74 -10.99 17.95
CA GLU A 41 -3.50 -10.22 17.82
C GLU A 41 -3.71 -9.03 16.87
N TYR A 42 -4.37 -9.24 15.73
CA TYR A 42 -4.67 -8.18 14.78
C TYR A 42 -5.52 -7.07 15.41
N LEU A 43 -6.63 -7.39 16.07
CA LEU A 43 -7.51 -6.43 16.72
C LEU A 43 -6.82 -5.68 17.85
N LYS A 44 -5.98 -6.36 18.62
CA LYS A 44 -5.14 -5.74 19.65
C LYS A 44 -4.21 -4.68 19.07
N GLU A 45 -3.53 -5.02 17.98
CA GLU A 45 -2.58 -4.12 17.33
C GLU A 45 -3.27 -2.99 16.55
N LYS A 46 -4.50 -3.19 16.08
CA LYS A 46 -5.33 -2.13 15.48
C LYS A 46 -5.54 -0.95 16.42
N ASN A 47 -5.63 -1.20 17.72
CA ASN A 47 -5.69 -0.13 18.74
C ASN A 47 -4.36 0.63 18.90
N ASN A 48 -3.26 0.07 18.42
CA ASN A 48 -1.93 0.67 18.43
C ASN A 48 -1.53 1.28 17.08
N ARG A 49 -2.47 1.37 16.14
CA ARG A 49 -2.22 1.94 14.81
C ARG A 49 -1.69 3.37 14.90
N ILE A 50 -0.85 3.73 13.94
CA ILE A 50 -0.35 5.09 13.78
C ILE A 50 -0.92 5.71 12.50
N GLY A 51 -1.35 6.95 12.59
CA GLY A 51 -1.64 7.80 11.44
C GLY A 51 -0.39 8.59 11.06
N PHE A 52 -0.11 8.67 9.78
CA PHE A 52 1.03 9.42 9.25
C PHE A 52 0.60 10.41 8.15
N ILE A 53 -0.62 10.30 7.67
CA ILE A 53 -1.21 11.23 6.69
C ILE A 53 -2.06 12.24 7.44
N THR A 54 -1.84 13.52 7.15
CA THR A 54 -2.68 14.63 7.60
C THR A 54 -3.38 15.26 6.39
N TYR A 55 -4.64 15.62 6.55
CA TYR A 55 -5.44 16.18 5.46
C TYR A 55 -5.64 17.68 5.66
N ASP A 56 -5.17 18.48 4.70
CA ASP A 56 -5.35 19.93 4.69
C ASP A 56 -6.41 20.33 3.65
N SER A 57 -7.68 20.20 4.02
CA SER A 57 -8.82 20.58 3.17
C SER A 57 -9.07 22.09 3.11
N LEU A 58 -8.40 22.88 3.91
CA LEU A 58 -8.57 24.33 3.91
C LEU A 58 -7.78 24.97 2.77
N ASN A 59 -6.54 24.53 2.57
CA ASN A 59 -5.60 25.14 1.64
C ASN A 59 -5.52 24.39 0.31
N ILE A 60 -5.76 23.08 0.29
CA ILE A 60 -5.66 22.27 -0.93
C ILE A 60 -7.02 21.66 -1.25
N LYS A 61 -7.60 22.10 -2.36
CA LYS A 61 -8.90 21.63 -2.86
C LYS A 61 -8.82 21.38 -4.35
N LYS A 62 -9.49 20.33 -4.78
CA LYS A 62 -9.75 20.14 -6.22
C LYS A 62 -10.89 21.07 -6.63
N LYS A 63 -10.65 21.86 -7.65
CA LYS A 63 -11.64 22.77 -8.23
C LYS A 63 -11.61 22.64 -9.76
N ASP A 64 -12.77 22.37 -10.35
CA ASP A 64 -12.93 22.23 -11.81
C ASP A 64 -11.89 21.24 -12.40
N GLY A 65 -11.71 20.07 -11.76
CA GLY A 65 -10.76 19.05 -12.18
C GLY A 65 -9.28 19.40 -11.90
N VAL A 66 -8.99 20.51 -11.23
CA VAL A 66 -7.62 20.98 -11.00
C VAL A 66 -7.27 20.95 -9.51
N ILE A 67 -6.10 20.40 -9.19
CA ILE A 67 -5.45 20.46 -7.88
C ILE A 67 -4.18 21.30 -8.02
N VAL A 68 -4.03 22.30 -7.16
CA VAL A 68 -2.83 23.14 -7.09
C VAL A 68 -2.14 22.87 -5.76
N LEU A 69 -0.87 22.44 -5.83
CA LEU A 69 -0.03 22.18 -4.66
C LEU A 69 0.97 23.31 -4.49
N PRO A 70 0.89 24.08 -3.39
CA PRO A 70 1.86 25.14 -3.10
C PRO A 70 3.16 24.51 -2.57
N CYS A 71 4.24 24.57 -3.37
CA CYS A 71 5.57 24.19 -2.95
C CYS A 71 6.41 25.44 -2.69
N GLU A 72 7.48 25.33 -1.89
CA GLU A 72 8.30 26.51 -1.54
C GLU A 72 8.96 27.15 -2.76
N GLU A 73 9.45 26.34 -3.70
CA GLU A 73 10.18 26.79 -4.88
C GLU A 73 9.30 26.86 -6.14
N SER A 74 8.09 26.29 -6.12
CA SER A 74 7.23 26.19 -7.29
C SER A 74 5.75 25.99 -6.93
N MET A 75 4.88 26.07 -7.95
CA MET A 75 3.50 25.62 -7.88
C MET A 75 3.36 24.40 -8.77
N VAL A 76 2.84 23.29 -8.24
CA VAL A 76 2.61 22.07 -9.01
C VAL A 76 1.11 21.91 -9.26
N VAL A 77 0.75 21.68 -10.52
CA VAL A 77 -0.66 21.58 -10.95
C VAL A 77 -0.92 20.20 -11.51
N TYR A 78 -1.95 19.53 -10.96
CA TYR A 78 -2.52 18.33 -11.51
C TYR A 78 -3.91 18.65 -12.06
N LYS A 79 -4.15 18.24 -13.30
CA LYS A 79 -5.42 18.48 -13.99
C LYS A 79 -5.95 17.16 -14.51
N ASP A 80 -7.24 16.89 -14.26
CA ASP A 80 -7.91 15.76 -14.88
C ASP A 80 -8.00 15.97 -16.38
N THR A 81 -7.89 14.90 -17.15
CA THR A 81 -8.21 14.94 -18.58
C THR A 81 -9.72 14.99 -18.76
N GLU A 82 -10.18 15.74 -19.75
CA GLU A 82 -11.60 15.79 -20.13
C GLU A 82 -11.93 14.55 -20.98
N GLU A 83 -13.09 13.93 -20.74
CA GLU A 83 -13.54 12.67 -21.34
C GLU A 83 -13.87 12.73 -22.86
N ASP A 84 -13.49 13.77 -23.59
CA ASP A 84 -14.02 14.06 -24.93
C ASP A 84 -13.44 13.21 -26.08
N ASN A 85 -12.52 12.28 -25.83
CA ASN A 85 -12.00 11.40 -26.87
C ASN A 85 -11.96 9.94 -26.39
N GLU A 86 -12.66 9.07 -27.12
CA GLU A 86 -12.71 7.62 -26.86
C GLU A 86 -11.36 6.89 -26.98
N GLU A 87 -10.29 7.60 -27.32
CA GLU A 87 -8.94 7.06 -27.55
C GLU A 87 -7.86 7.61 -26.61
N GLU A 88 -8.17 8.58 -25.73
CA GLU A 88 -7.18 9.15 -24.81
C GLU A 88 -7.29 8.52 -23.42
N GLU A 89 -6.16 8.07 -22.90
CA GLU A 89 -5.98 7.64 -21.53
C GLU A 89 -6.45 8.75 -20.58
N TYR A 90 -7.55 8.55 -19.87
CA TYR A 90 -8.00 9.53 -18.89
C TYR A 90 -7.08 9.51 -17.67
N GLU A 91 -6.82 10.68 -17.13
CA GLU A 91 -6.12 10.87 -15.86
C GLU A 91 -7.04 11.57 -14.87
N TYR A 92 -7.18 11.01 -13.71
CA TYR A 92 -7.96 11.59 -12.63
C TYR A 92 -7.13 11.61 -11.34
N TYR A 93 -7.02 12.80 -10.72
CA TYR A 93 -6.21 12.97 -9.52
C TYR A 93 -7.07 13.32 -8.30
N THR A 94 -6.75 12.73 -7.16
CA THR A 94 -7.38 13.05 -5.88
C THR A 94 -6.31 13.42 -4.84
N TYR A 95 -6.48 14.53 -4.16
CA TYR A 95 -5.62 14.88 -3.04
C TYR A 95 -5.94 13.99 -1.83
N VAL A 96 -4.97 13.21 -1.40
CA VAL A 96 -5.09 12.27 -0.27
C VAL A 96 -4.67 12.93 1.05
N GLY A 97 -3.69 13.83 1.00
CA GLY A 97 -3.15 14.49 2.18
C GLY A 97 -1.66 14.75 2.07
N GLN A 98 -0.99 14.79 3.21
CA GLN A 98 0.44 15.05 3.29
C GLN A 98 1.11 14.22 4.39
N ILE A 99 2.39 13.92 4.21
CA ILE A 99 3.25 13.26 5.21
C ILE A 99 4.28 14.29 5.66
N GLU A 100 3.98 14.97 6.77
CA GLU A 100 4.83 16.06 7.28
C GLU A 100 6.25 15.58 7.59
N SER A 101 6.40 14.37 8.12
CA SER A 101 7.69 13.85 8.56
C SER A 101 8.72 13.62 7.43
N ILE A 102 8.25 13.56 6.18
CA ILE A 102 9.10 13.41 4.99
C ILE A 102 8.84 14.53 3.96
N ASN A 103 8.11 15.57 4.37
CA ASN A 103 7.83 16.77 3.58
C ASN A 103 7.21 16.49 2.20
N LYS A 104 6.21 15.61 2.12
CA LYS A 104 5.53 15.22 0.88
C LYS A 104 4.02 15.47 0.91
N TYR A 105 3.47 15.96 -0.20
CA TYR A 105 2.05 15.80 -0.52
C TYR A 105 1.80 14.44 -1.14
N ILE A 106 0.57 13.94 -1.01
CA ILE A 106 0.13 12.67 -1.61
C ILE A 106 -1.10 12.95 -2.47
N LEU A 107 -1.04 12.45 -3.70
CA LEU A 107 -2.19 12.32 -4.58
C LEU A 107 -2.38 10.86 -4.94
N SER A 108 -3.63 10.46 -5.17
CA SER A 108 -3.97 9.22 -5.86
C SER A 108 -4.22 9.57 -7.32
N GLY A 109 -3.55 8.89 -8.23
CA GLY A 109 -3.81 8.92 -9.66
C GLY A 109 -4.66 7.72 -10.06
N SER A 110 -5.67 7.93 -10.89
CA SER A 110 -6.50 6.90 -11.51
C SER A 110 -6.46 7.06 -13.01
N TYR A 111 -6.20 5.98 -13.71
CA TYR A 111 -6.00 5.91 -15.17
C TYR A 111 -6.90 4.83 -15.75
N TYR A 112 -6.89 4.68 -17.07
CA TYR A 112 -7.53 3.53 -17.68
C TYR A 112 -6.87 2.23 -17.19
N GLU A 113 -7.64 1.40 -16.48
CA GLU A 113 -7.18 0.11 -15.93
C GLU A 113 -5.97 0.16 -14.99
N ALA A 114 -5.62 1.33 -14.43
CA ALA A 114 -4.49 1.48 -13.54
C ALA A 114 -4.71 2.58 -12.49
N TRP A 115 -3.97 2.48 -11.40
CA TRP A 115 -3.83 3.56 -10.41
C TRP A 115 -2.41 3.59 -9.85
N ASP A 116 -2.05 4.71 -9.27
CA ASP A 116 -0.81 4.90 -8.52
C ASP A 116 -1.01 5.92 -7.39
N ALA A 117 0.02 6.13 -6.60
CA ALA A 117 0.13 7.31 -5.77
C ALA A 117 1.30 8.17 -6.24
N VAL A 118 1.09 9.47 -6.16
CA VAL A 118 2.11 10.48 -6.50
C VAL A 118 2.52 11.20 -5.23
N LEU A 119 3.79 11.13 -4.89
CA LEU A 119 4.41 11.87 -3.81
C LEU A 119 5.08 13.12 -4.37
N VAL A 120 4.68 14.30 -3.90
CA VAL A 120 5.22 15.58 -4.37
C VAL A 120 6.01 16.23 -3.24
N ASP A 121 7.27 16.53 -3.49
CA ASP A 121 8.11 17.20 -2.52
C ASP A 121 7.64 18.65 -2.29
N LYS A 122 7.32 18.98 -1.04
CA LYS A 122 6.74 20.27 -0.66
C LYS A 122 7.71 21.44 -0.84
N LYS A 123 9.01 21.16 -0.90
CA LYS A 123 10.00 22.19 -1.15
C LYS A 123 10.18 22.44 -2.65
N THR A 124 10.51 21.42 -3.39
CA THR A 124 10.97 21.53 -4.79
C THR A 124 9.84 21.37 -5.81
N GLY A 125 8.74 20.71 -5.45
CA GLY A 125 7.67 20.32 -6.37
C GLY A 125 7.99 19.06 -7.21
N ILE A 126 9.14 18.41 -6.97
CA ILE A 126 9.48 17.18 -7.68
C ILE A 126 8.53 16.07 -7.28
N SER A 127 7.98 15.37 -8.28
CA SER A 127 7.01 14.28 -8.13
C SER A 127 7.65 12.92 -8.33
N GLU A 128 7.25 11.96 -7.51
CA GLU A 128 7.68 10.56 -7.60
C GLU A 128 6.44 9.67 -7.57
N LYS A 129 6.28 8.81 -8.59
CA LYS A 129 5.21 7.80 -8.63
C LYS A 129 5.62 6.57 -7.84
N ILE A 130 4.70 6.06 -7.04
CA ILE A 130 4.84 4.82 -6.25
C ILE A 130 3.63 3.93 -6.47
N LEU A 131 3.72 2.67 -6.06
CA LEU A 131 2.70 1.65 -6.32
C LEU A 131 1.29 2.06 -5.87
N ASP A 132 1.14 2.58 -4.65
CA ASP A 132 -0.13 3.01 -4.05
C ASP A 132 0.14 3.91 -2.84
N ILE A 133 -0.92 4.35 -2.16
CA ILE A 133 -0.81 5.13 -0.92
C ILE A 133 0.10 4.40 0.07
N PRO A 134 1.21 5.03 0.51
CA PRO A 134 2.21 4.35 1.30
C PRO A 134 1.79 4.19 2.76
N TYR A 135 2.35 3.19 3.42
CA TYR A 135 2.30 2.96 4.86
C TYR A 135 3.67 3.26 5.46
N LEU A 136 3.85 4.48 5.97
CA LEU A 136 5.11 4.92 6.54
C LEU A 136 5.40 4.20 7.87
N LEU A 137 6.62 3.66 8.01
CA LEU A 137 7.04 3.02 9.25
C LEU A 137 7.46 4.04 10.32
N PRO A 138 7.44 3.66 11.61
CA PRO A 138 7.82 4.56 12.71
C PRO A 138 9.24 5.09 12.64
N ASP A 139 10.13 4.40 11.91
CA ASP A 139 11.51 4.83 11.68
C ASP A 139 11.63 6.04 10.73
N LYS A 140 10.54 6.34 9.98
CA LYS A 140 10.45 7.42 8.98
C LYS A 140 11.46 7.28 7.83
N LYS A 141 12.06 6.10 7.69
CA LYS A 141 13.05 5.78 6.66
C LYS A 141 12.58 4.72 5.69
N HIS A 142 11.49 4.04 6.01
CA HIS A 142 10.92 3.01 5.16
C HIS A 142 9.41 3.16 5.06
N MET A 143 8.87 2.74 3.94
CA MET A 143 7.43 2.65 3.72
C MET A 143 7.09 1.44 2.87
N PHE A 144 5.95 0.84 3.17
CA PHE A 144 5.33 -0.21 2.37
C PHE A 144 4.23 0.39 1.50
N CYS A 145 4.07 -0.16 0.29
CA CYS A 145 2.84 -0.05 -0.46
C CYS A 145 2.29 -1.45 -0.71
N ILE A 146 0.98 -1.59 -0.63
CA ILE A 146 0.28 -2.85 -0.85
C ILE A 146 -1.07 -2.54 -1.48
N THR A 147 -1.38 -3.22 -2.58
CA THR A 147 -2.60 -2.99 -3.34
C THR A 147 -3.09 -4.29 -3.99
N PRO A 148 -4.39 -4.58 -3.99
CA PRO A 148 -4.91 -5.70 -4.74
C PRO A 148 -4.77 -5.44 -6.24
N SER A 149 -4.46 -6.47 -7.03
CA SER A 149 -4.56 -6.38 -8.48
C SER A 149 -6.02 -6.24 -8.91
N LEU A 150 -6.27 -5.45 -9.95
CA LEU A 150 -7.63 -5.27 -10.51
C LEU A 150 -8.16 -6.52 -11.21
N TYR A 151 -7.29 -7.23 -11.88
CA TYR A 151 -7.67 -8.29 -12.84
C TYR A 151 -7.15 -9.66 -12.44
N GLU A 152 -6.29 -9.72 -11.45
CA GLU A 152 -5.68 -10.95 -10.99
C GLU A 152 -6.01 -11.18 -9.51
N GLU A 153 -6.13 -12.44 -9.13
CA GLU A 153 -6.34 -12.86 -7.75
C GLU A 153 -5.05 -12.70 -6.93
N SER A 154 -4.44 -11.52 -7.01
CA SER A 154 -3.10 -11.24 -6.51
C SER A 154 -3.03 -9.91 -5.76
N THR A 155 -1.92 -9.67 -5.09
CA THR A 155 -1.65 -8.42 -4.37
C THR A 155 -0.24 -7.95 -4.68
N ASP A 156 -0.12 -6.75 -5.20
CA ASP A 156 1.17 -6.11 -5.40
C ASP A 156 1.69 -5.50 -4.11
N PHE A 157 2.97 -5.68 -3.88
CA PHE A 157 3.63 -5.25 -2.66
C PHE A 157 5.01 -4.66 -2.95
N SER A 158 5.31 -3.51 -2.40
CA SER A 158 6.60 -2.88 -2.55
C SER A 158 7.13 -2.30 -1.25
N LEU A 159 8.46 -2.25 -1.15
CA LEU A 159 9.21 -1.60 -0.08
C LEU A 159 10.05 -0.48 -0.67
N TYR A 160 9.96 0.67 -0.04
CA TYR A 160 10.77 1.85 -0.37
C TYR A 160 11.62 2.28 0.83
N SER A 161 12.79 2.82 0.54
CA SER A 161 13.61 3.57 1.50
C SER A 161 13.47 5.07 1.26
N ILE A 162 13.67 5.84 2.33
CA ILE A 162 13.64 7.30 2.33
C ILE A 162 14.97 7.77 2.91
N ASN A 163 15.76 8.47 2.11
CA ASN A 163 17.05 8.99 2.54
C ASN A 163 16.93 10.34 3.29
N GLU A 164 18.02 10.87 3.77
CA GLU A 164 18.08 12.13 4.53
C GLU A 164 17.62 13.36 3.72
N ALA A 165 17.62 13.27 2.39
CA ALA A 165 17.11 14.31 1.50
C ALA A 165 15.61 14.09 1.16
N ASN A 166 14.91 13.19 1.86
CA ASN A 166 13.54 12.77 1.59
C ASN A 166 13.31 12.22 0.17
N LYS A 167 14.38 11.77 -0.50
CA LYS A 167 14.27 11.05 -1.77
C LYS A 167 13.85 9.60 -1.50
N ILE A 168 12.92 9.12 -2.31
CA ILE A 168 12.33 7.79 -2.19
C ILE A 168 12.99 6.87 -3.21
N GLU A 169 13.41 5.70 -2.77
CA GLU A 169 14.04 4.69 -3.61
C GLU A 169 13.39 3.33 -3.39
N LYS A 170 12.92 2.71 -4.48
CA LYS A 170 12.33 1.38 -4.41
C LYS A 170 13.40 0.35 -4.10
N ILE A 171 13.23 -0.39 -3.00
CA ILE A 171 14.11 -1.49 -2.61
C ILE A 171 13.73 -2.75 -3.38
N PHE A 172 12.44 -3.09 -3.37
CA PHE A 172 11.89 -4.17 -4.18
C PHE A 172 10.39 -3.96 -4.46
N GLU A 173 9.90 -4.68 -5.45
CA GLU A 173 8.49 -4.86 -5.75
C GLU A 173 8.26 -6.32 -6.07
N THR A 174 7.13 -6.87 -5.65
CA THR A 174 6.75 -8.27 -5.84
C THR A 174 5.24 -8.41 -5.80
N THR A 175 4.75 -9.53 -6.29
CA THR A 175 3.33 -9.87 -6.29
C THR A 175 3.09 -11.11 -5.43
N PHE A 176 2.14 -11.03 -4.51
CA PHE A 176 1.59 -12.18 -3.79
C PHE A 176 0.53 -12.84 -4.66
N THR A 177 0.75 -14.07 -5.08
CA THR A 177 -0.17 -14.81 -5.96
C THR A 177 -1.11 -15.74 -5.20
N LYS A 178 -0.83 -16.03 -3.95
CA LYS A 178 -1.65 -16.89 -3.09
C LYS A 178 -2.47 -16.11 -2.07
N TRP A 179 -2.11 -14.87 -1.81
CA TRP A 179 -2.76 -14.01 -0.83
C TRP A 179 -3.24 -12.73 -1.48
N GLN A 180 -4.53 -12.45 -1.33
CA GLN A 180 -5.09 -11.19 -1.77
C GLN A 180 -5.51 -10.36 -0.57
N CYS A 181 -5.24 -9.05 -0.64
CA CYS A 181 -5.77 -8.12 0.34
C CYS A 181 -7.27 -8.21 0.37
N TYR A 182 -7.82 -8.48 1.53
CA TYR A 182 -9.26 -8.59 1.71
C TYR A 182 -9.84 -7.27 2.18
N ASP A 183 -10.67 -6.68 1.33
CA ASP A 183 -11.42 -5.48 1.68
C ASP A 183 -12.75 -5.86 2.32
N VAL A 184 -12.84 -5.68 3.64
CA VAL A 184 -14.12 -5.68 4.33
C VAL A 184 -14.60 -4.24 4.44
N GLU A 185 -15.26 -3.75 3.38
CA GLU A 185 -16.05 -2.51 3.33
C GLU A 185 -15.31 -1.18 3.57
N ASN A 186 -14.01 -1.11 3.67
CA ASN A 186 -13.21 0.14 3.66
C ASN A 186 -11.75 -0.15 3.98
N MET A 187 -10.93 -0.42 2.98
CA MET A 187 -9.50 -0.68 3.12
C MET A 187 -8.74 0.32 4.00
N LYS A 188 -9.15 1.58 4.00
CA LYS A 188 -8.47 2.66 4.75
C LYS A 188 -8.32 2.39 6.25
N ASP A 189 -9.17 1.53 6.82
CA ASP A 189 -9.14 1.22 8.25
C ASP A 189 -8.69 -0.21 8.59
N THR A 190 -8.51 -1.06 7.58
CA THR A 190 -8.18 -2.47 7.79
C THR A 190 -6.69 -2.75 7.61
N ILE A 191 -6.00 -2.05 6.72
CA ILE A 191 -4.55 -2.12 6.59
C ILE A 191 -3.94 -0.97 7.39
N PHE A 192 -2.99 -1.27 8.27
CA PHE A 192 -2.37 -0.26 9.12
C PHE A 192 -0.96 -0.63 9.56
N VAL A 193 -0.16 0.37 9.86
CA VAL A 193 1.09 0.22 10.60
C VAL A 193 0.82 0.47 12.08
N SER A 194 1.34 -0.38 12.95
CA SER A 194 1.26 -0.18 14.38
C SER A 194 2.55 0.45 14.95
N LYS A 195 2.48 0.95 16.18
CA LYS A 195 3.62 1.55 16.90
C LYS A 195 4.82 0.61 17.02
N ASN A 196 4.61 -0.69 16.91
CA ASN A 196 5.68 -1.70 16.94
C ASN A 196 6.44 -1.84 15.62
N GLY A 197 6.03 -1.11 14.56
CA GLY A 197 6.71 -1.05 13.27
C GLY A 197 6.35 -2.16 12.28
N TYR A 198 5.25 -2.87 12.52
CA TYR A 198 4.73 -3.86 11.60
C TYR A 198 3.53 -3.33 10.82
N LEU A 199 3.43 -3.72 9.55
CA LEU A 199 2.24 -3.58 8.73
C LEU A 199 1.33 -4.79 8.99
N TYR A 200 0.05 -4.53 9.20
CA TYR A 200 -0.99 -5.53 9.42
C TYR A 200 -1.99 -5.48 8.28
N VAL A 201 -2.26 -6.64 7.67
CA VAL A 201 -3.06 -6.75 6.44
C VAL A 201 -4.03 -7.91 6.58
N PRO A 202 -5.35 -7.70 6.50
CA PRO A 202 -6.30 -8.79 6.29
C PRO A 202 -6.13 -9.35 4.88
N VAL A 203 -6.10 -10.66 4.78
CA VAL A 203 -5.92 -11.38 3.51
C VAL A 203 -6.85 -12.57 3.40
N ILE A 204 -7.14 -12.94 2.18
CA ILE A 204 -7.78 -14.21 1.84
C ILE A 204 -6.88 -15.00 0.90
N HIS A 205 -7.01 -16.32 0.88
CA HIS A 205 -6.34 -17.12 -0.13
C HIS A 205 -6.98 -16.87 -1.51
N SER A 206 -6.17 -16.77 -2.55
CA SER A 206 -6.63 -16.47 -3.91
C SER A 206 -7.72 -17.41 -4.44
N SER A 207 -7.72 -18.69 -4.04
CA SER A 207 -8.74 -19.66 -4.42
C SER A 207 -10.17 -19.30 -3.97
N PHE A 208 -10.32 -18.39 -3.01
CA PHE A 208 -11.63 -17.95 -2.50
C PHE A 208 -12.11 -16.64 -3.11
N PHE A 209 -11.36 -16.06 -4.03
CA PHE A 209 -11.65 -14.73 -4.56
C PHE A 209 -13.03 -14.61 -5.22
N TRP A 210 -13.47 -15.66 -5.90
CA TRP A 210 -14.74 -15.71 -6.63
C TRP A 210 -15.87 -16.34 -5.82
N GLU A 211 -15.63 -16.75 -4.58
CA GLU A 211 -16.63 -17.35 -3.71
C GLU A 211 -17.24 -16.29 -2.78
N ASP A 212 -18.49 -16.52 -2.34
CA ASP A 212 -19.09 -15.76 -1.24
C ASP A 212 -18.32 -16.06 0.05
N ILE A 213 -17.39 -15.19 0.39
CA ILE A 213 -16.44 -15.43 1.48
C ILE A 213 -17.12 -15.23 2.82
N ASP A 214 -17.26 -16.32 3.57
CA ASP A 214 -17.55 -16.22 5.01
C ASP A 214 -16.34 -15.53 5.70
N LYS A 215 -16.63 -14.61 6.64
CA LYS A 215 -15.60 -13.93 7.48
C LYS A 215 -14.62 -14.89 8.15
N LYS A 216 -14.97 -16.15 8.32
CA LYS A 216 -14.12 -17.21 8.86
C LYS A 216 -12.90 -17.56 7.99
N GLN A 217 -12.89 -17.18 6.72
CA GLN A 217 -11.78 -17.43 5.78
C GLN A 217 -10.77 -16.30 5.73
N CYS A 218 -11.08 -15.15 6.36
CA CYS A 218 -10.14 -14.05 6.48
C CYS A 218 -8.99 -14.44 7.41
N GLN A 219 -7.77 -14.19 6.94
CA GLN A 219 -6.53 -14.34 7.70
C GLN A 219 -5.84 -12.99 7.82
N TYR A 220 -4.83 -12.90 8.69
CA TYR A 220 -4.14 -11.66 8.95
C TYR A 220 -2.64 -11.83 8.79
N LEU A 221 -2.04 -11.04 7.91
CA LEU A 221 -0.60 -10.95 7.75
C LEU A 221 -0.03 -9.85 8.64
N LYS A 222 1.10 -10.16 9.26
CA LYS A 222 1.98 -9.22 9.93
C LYS A 222 3.29 -9.17 9.18
N ILE A 223 3.61 -8.02 8.64
CA ILE A 223 4.78 -7.77 7.79
C ILE A 223 5.71 -6.80 8.50
N GLY A 224 6.98 -7.16 8.65
CA GLY A 224 7.98 -6.31 9.29
C GLY A 224 9.28 -6.27 8.54
N LEU A 225 10.07 -5.21 8.76
CA LEU A 225 11.45 -5.17 8.29
C LEU A 225 12.29 -6.21 9.03
N LYS A 226 13.17 -6.85 8.29
CA LYS A 226 14.19 -7.71 8.88
C LYS A 226 15.32 -6.84 9.42
N LYS A 227 15.66 -7.09 10.67
CA LYS A 227 16.78 -6.43 11.36
C LYS A 227 18.10 -7.10 11.02
#